data_aca5a9f59e68f05904662a0829bfdcf4
#
_entry.id   aca5a9f59e68f05904662a0829bfdcf4
#
_cell.length_a   1.000
_cell.length_b   1.000
_cell.length_c   1.000
_cell.angle_alpha   90.00
_cell.angle_beta   90.00
_cell.angle_gamma   90.00
#
_symmetry.space_group_name_H-M   'P 1'
#
loop_
_entity.id
_entity.type
_entity.pdbx_description
1 polymer ?
#
loop_
_entity_poly.entity_id
_entity_poly.type
_entity_poly.pdbx_seq_one_letter_code
_entity_poly.pdbx_strand_id
1 'polypeptide(L)'
;MPNTLLTATAVTREALRVLHQKLNFVGTITRDYDDRFAQDGAKIGDTLKIRLPNQYTVRTGSVLDAKDTVESSVDLKVQTQKGVDLNFTSADLTLSLDDFSERVLEPAMSVLAANIEADAMSMYQDVYNQVSNHALPATFAGVLSARKMLVDNLAPLTSRTCNLNTQDNVDLVDALKGLFNDKSTIARQNREGFMGRTAGFDFMENTLWPSHTVGSKGGSPLVNGAGQTGSTLVTDGWSNSSNVLKRGDIFTIADVFRVHPETKQSTGQPQTFVVTDVGGVTSNGSGQATITISPPIVGPAGSPANQTVSALPGDNKSITVLGTGGLAHGISLAYQKDAFAFATADLMMPRGVDWASREVFDGVSMRIVRQYDINNDKFPCRLDVLYGFKTLRPQLACRLANR
;
A
#
# COMPACT_ATOMS: atom_id res chain seq x y z
N MET A 1 19.07 -29.77 30.52
CA MET A 1 19.06 -29.58 29.05
C MET A 1 20.35 -28.89 28.70
N PRO A 2 21.06 -29.27 27.62
CA PRO A 2 22.27 -28.55 27.25
C PRO A 2 21.89 -27.13 26.87
N ASN A 3 22.57 -26.13 27.45
CA ASN A 3 22.47 -24.74 27.05
C ASN A 3 22.81 -24.63 25.57
N THR A 4 21.82 -24.35 24.72
CA THR A 4 22.07 -23.95 23.34
C THR A 4 22.75 -22.61 23.37
N LEU A 5 24.06 -22.60 23.05
CA LEU A 5 24.83 -21.38 22.91
C LEU A 5 24.09 -20.42 21.96
N LEU A 6 23.91 -19.16 22.38
CA LEU A 6 23.35 -18.08 21.57
C LEU A 6 24.30 -17.82 20.37
N THR A 7 24.03 -18.49 19.25
CA THR A 7 24.76 -18.26 18.00
C THR A 7 24.13 -17.12 17.22
N ALA A 8 24.94 -16.37 16.44
CA ALA A 8 24.45 -15.29 15.58
C ALA A 8 23.27 -15.72 14.72
N THR A 9 23.40 -16.86 14.09
CA THR A 9 22.38 -17.44 13.22
C THR A 9 21.07 -17.76 13.97
N ALA A 10 21.15 -18.32 15.19
CA ALA A 10 19.96 -18.65 15.99
C ALA A 10 19.21 -17.38 16.40
N VAL A 11 19.93 -16.35 16.87
CA VAL A 11 19.36 -15.05 17.25
C VAL A 11 18.73 -14.36 16.03
N THR A 12 19.41 -14.38 14.87
CA THR A 12 18.87 -13.75 13.64
C THR A 12 17.62 -14.45 13.16
N ARG A 13 17.56 -15.79 13.19
CA ARG A 13 16.38 -16.56 12.81
C ARG A 13 15.20 -16.30 13.74
N GLU A 14 15.45 -16.22 15.05
CA GLU A 14 14.40 -15.94 16.02
C GLU A 14 13.87 -14.51 15.86
N ALA A 15 14.78 -13.51 15.72
CA ALA A 15 14.37 -12.13 15.45
C ALA A 15 13.55 -12.00 14.17
N LEU A 16 13.93 -12.72 13.11
CA LEU A 16 13.22 -12.73 11.83
C LEU A 16 11.86 -13.42 11.92
N ARG A 17 11.76 -14.51 12.71
CA ARG A 17 10.48 -15.19 13.00
C ARG A 17 9.51 -14.24 13.72
N VAL A 18 9.98 -13.54 14.74
CA VAL A 18 9.19 -12.56 15.50
C VAL A 18 8.76 -11.39 14.60
N LEU A 19 9.70 -10.85 13.80
CA LEU A 19 9.39 -9.79 12.83
C LEU A 19 8.27 -10.22 11.89
N HIS A 20 8.38 -11.39 11.28
CA HIS A 20 7.39 -11.91 10.34
C HIS A 20 6.00 -12.09 10.97
N GLN A 21 5.93 -12.56 12.22
CA GLN A 21 4.67 -12.73 12.93
C GLN A 21 3.95 -11.39 13.23
N LYS A 22 4.70 -10.28 13.28
CA LYS A 22 4.15 -8.94 13.53
C LYS A 22 3.75 -8.19 12.26
N LEU A 23 4.20 -8.66 11.08
CA LEU A 23 3.86 -8.05 9.78
C LEU A 23 2.48 -8.52 9.31
N ASN A 24 1.48 -7.66 9.39
CA ASN A 24 0.11 -7.95 8.96
C ASN A 24 -0.14 -7.55 7.50
N PHE A 25 0.03 -6.27 7.16
CA PHE A 25 -0.18 -5.77 5.80
C PHE A 25 0.87 -6.32 4.83
N VAL A 26 2.16 -6.20 5.18
CA VAL A 26 3.28 -6.74 4.37
C VAL A 26 3.16 -8.25 4.19
N GLY A 27 2.61 -8.96 5.19
CA GLY A 27 2.35 -10.39 5.12
C GLY A 27 1.33 -10.82 4.05
N THR A 28 0.44 -9.92 3.63
CA THR A 28 -0.67 -10.22 2.70
C THR A 28 -0.48 -9.70 1.28
N ILE A 29 0.57 -8.93 1.03
CA ILE A 29 0.92 -8.40 -0.30
C ILE A 29 2.00 -9.24 -0.97
N THR A 30 2.30 -8.97 -2.24
CA THR A 30 3.28 -9.74 -3.00
C THR A 30 4.70 -9.43 -2.57
N ARG A 31 5.48 -10.49 -2.26
CA ARG A 31 6.89 -10.43 -1.85
C ARG A 31 7.81 -11.25 -2.76
N ASP A 32 7.25 -11.94 -3.74
CA ASP A 32 7.91 -13.01 -4.49
C ASP A 32 8.63 -12.52 -5.77
N TYR A 33 8.99 -11.24 -5.87
CA TYR A 33 9.41 -10.71 -7.16
C TYR A 33 10.84 -11.03 -7.58
N ASP A 34 11.76 -11.36 -6.68
CA ASP A 34 13.07 -11.88 -7.09
C ASP A 34 13.89 -12.42 -5.91
N ASP A 35 14.05 -13.74 -5.85
CA ASP A 35 15.00 -14.40 -4.94
C ASP A 35 16.46 -14.01 -5.24
N ARG A 36 16.76 -13.58 -6.46
CA ARG A 36 18.10 -13.14 -6.84
C ARG A 36 18.50 -11.84 -6.16
N PHE A 37 17.53 -10.96 -5.89
CA PHE A 37 17.77 -9.71 -5.16
C PHE A 37 18.26 -9.97 -3.74
N ALA A 38 17.79 -11.06 -3.12
CA ALA A 38 18.23 -11.51 -1.82
C ALA A 38 19.57 -12.27 -1.86
N GLN A 39 19.96 -12.90 -3.00
CA GLN A 39 21.12 -13.78 -3.09
C GLN A 39 22.39 -13.13 -3.63
N ASP A 40 22.30 -12.15 -4.54
CA ASP A 40 23.44 -11.58 -5.25
C ASP A 40 23.93 -10.23 -4.71
N GLY A 41 23.47 -9.81 -3.51
CA GLY A 41 23.95 -8.58 -2.88
C GLY A 41 23.57 -7.33 -3.67
N ALA A 42 22.27 -7.15 -3.92
CA ALA A 42 21.74 -5.94 -4.51
C ALA A 42 22.28 -4.69 -3.79
N LYS A 43 22.73 -3.71 -4.56
CA LYS A 43 23.23 -2.46 -3.99
C LYS A 43 22.05 -1.59 -3.55
N ILE A 44 22.26 -0.78 -2.51
CA ILE A 44 21.28 0.22 -2.09
C ILE A 44 20.91 1.10 -3.30
N GLY A 45 19.60 1.22 -3.60
CA GLY A 45 19.10 1.99 -4.74
C GLY A 45 18.93 1.20 -6.04
N ASP A 46 19.21 -0.10 -6.05
CA ASP A 46 18.92 -0.95 -7.20
C ASP A 46 17.41 -0.96 -7.48
N THR A 47 17.08 -1.02 -8.78
CA THR A 47 15.71 -0.93 -9.27
C THR A 47 15.28 -2.28 -9.86
N LEU A 48 14.24 -2.86 -9.27
CA LEU A 48 13.57 -4.03 -9.80
C LEU A 48 12.47 -3.60 -10.78
N LYS A 49 12.59 -3.96 -12.05
CA LYS A 49 11.56 -3.72 -13.06
C LYS A 49 10.53 -4.84 -13.05
N ILE A 50 9.31 -4.52 -12.64
CA ILE A 50 8.19 -5.44 -12.62
C ILE A 50 7.32 -5.19 -13.85
N ARG A 51 7.25 -6.17 -14.74
CA ARG A 51 6.40 -6.08 -15.95
C ARG A 51 4.94 -6.26 -15.58
N LEU A 52 4.09 -5.39 -16.12
CA LEU A 52 2.64 -5.49 -15.97
C LEU A 52 2.05 -6.32 -17.13
N PRO A 53 0.89 -6.96 -16.93
CA PRO A 53 0.21 -7.67 -18.01
C PRO A 53 -0.13 -6.73 -19.17
N ASN A 54 0.16 -7.18 -20.40
CA ASN A 54 -0.14 -6.43 -21.61
C ASN A 54 -1.65 -6.40 -21.87
N GLN A 55 -2.11 -5.30 -22.47
CA GLN A 55 -3.50 -5.13 -22.89
C GLN A 55 -3.60 -5.18 -24.41
N TYR A 56 -4.66 -5.80 -24.90
CA TYR A 56 -4.91 -5.99 -26.33
C TYR A 56 -6.28 -5.45 -26.72
N THR A 57 -6.48 -5.19 -28.01
CA THR A 57 -7.78 -4.83 -28.58
C THR A 57 -8.26 -5.92 -29.52
N VAL A 58 -9.57 -6.12 -29.57
CA VAL A 58 -10.20 -7.06 -30.51
C VAL A 58 -10.50 -6.35 -31.82
N ARG A 59 -10.10 -6.94 -32.95
CA ARG A 59 -10.52 -6.47 -34.27
C ARG A 59 -11.92 -6.98 -34.61
N THR A 60 -12.64 -6.23 -35.43
CA THR A 60 -13.92 -6.66 -36.02
C THR A 60 -13.73 -6.86 -37.50
N GLY A 61 -14.19 -8.01 -38.04
CA GLY A 61 -14.09 -8.34 -39.45
C GLY A 61 -12.96 -9.32 -39.80
N SER A 62 -12.80 -9.63 -41.07
CA SER A 62 -11.88 -10.65 -41.58
C SER A 62 -10.46 -10.12 -41.88
N VAL A 63 -10.28 -8.81 -42.01
CA VAL A 63 -8.99 -8.20 -42.35
C VAL A 63 -8.07 -8.19 -41.11
N LEU A 64 -6.81 -8.60 -41.28
CA LEU A 64 -5.80 -8.57 -40.22
C LEU A 64 -5.50 -7.11 -39.81
N ASP A 65 -5.58 -6.84 -38.53
CA ASP A 65 -5.17 -5.57 -37.88
C ASP A 65 -4.09 -5.91 -36.86
N ALA A 66 -2.85 -6.07 -37.31
CA ALA A 66 -1.72 -6.38 -36.42
C ALA A 66 -1.27 -5.10 -35.74
N LYS A 67 -1.23 -5.15 -34.42
CA LYS A 67 -0.77 -4.04 -33.55
C LYS A 67 0.42 -4.48 -32.72
N ASP A 68 1.37 -3.58 -32.54
CA ASP A 68 2.53 -3.83 -31.68
C ASP A 68 2.11 -3.98 -30.22
N THR A 69 2.79 -4.88 -29.52
CA THR A 69 2.61 -5.08 -28.09
C THR A 69 3.35 -3.98 -27.33
N VAL A 70 2.63 -3.20 -26.53
CA VAL A 70 3.22 -2.19 -25.64
C VAL A 70 3.41 -2.79 -24.27
N GLU A 71 4.65 -3.08 -23.90
CA GLU A 71 4.99 -3.54 -22.55
C GLU A 71 5.05 -2.37 -21.60
N SER A 72 4.35 -2.48 -20.47
CA SER A 72 4.45 -1.54 -19.35
C SER A 72 5.15 -2.19 -18.17
N SER A 73 5.94 -1.41 -17.44
CA SER A 73 6.64 -1.85 -16.24
C SER A 73 6.56 -0.81 -15.15
N VAL A 74 6.65 -1.28 -13.91
CA VAL A 74 6.74 -0.45 -12.71
C VAL A 74 8.09 -0.69 -12.05
N ASP A 75 8.77 0.39 -11.70
CA ASP A 75 10.07 0.33 -11.04
C ASP A 75 9.88 0.31 -9.51
N LEU A 76 10.33 -0.76 -8.87
CA LEU A 76 10.43 -0.88 -7.42
C LEU A 76 11.87 -0.65 -7.00
N LYS A 77 12.11 0.38 -6.20
CA LYS A 77 13.45 0.70 -5.67
C LYS A 77 13.59 0.21 -4.24
N VAL A 78 14.68 -0.50 -3.96
CA VAL A 78 15.05 -0.92 -2.60
C VAL A 78 16.08 0.06 -2.06
N GLN A 79 15.62 1.02 -1.24
CA GLN A 79 16.45 2.13 -0.80
C GLN A 79 16.27 2.52 0.67
N THR A 80 15.25 1.98 1.34
CA THR A 80 14.96 2.32 2.73
C THR A 80 15.60 1.31 3.66
N GLN A 81 16.54 1.77 4.49
CA GLN A 81 17.13 0.97 5.55
C GLN A 81 16.59 1.43 6.89
N LYS A 82 16.01 0.52 7.64
CA LYS A 82 15.62 0.73 9.04
C LYS A 82 16.17 -0.36 9.91
N GLY A 83 16.45 -0.03 11.16
CA GLY A 83 16.98 -0.97 12.13
C GLY A 83 16.71 -0.55 13.55
N VAL A 84 17.03 -1.44 14.47
CA VAL A 84 17.01 -1.20 15.91
C VAL A 84 18.40 -1.47 16.45
N ASP A 85 18.92 -0.50 17.20
CA ASP A 85 20.22 -0.60 17.84
C ASP A 85 20.03 -0.96 19.33
N LEU A 86 20.74 -1.99 19.77
CA LEU A 86 20.66 -2.57 21.11
C LEU A 86 22.06 -2.60 21.73
N ASN A 87 22.14 -2.42 23.04
CA ASN A 87 23.35 -2.68 23.81
C ASN A 87 23.12 -3.88 24.73
N PHE A 88 24.00 -4.87 24.66
CA PHE A 88 23.99 -6.00 25.57
C PHE A 88 25.13 -5.86 26.58
N THR A 89 24.85 -6.24 27.81
CA THR A 89 25.91 -6.46 28.80
C THR A 89 26.38 -7.91 28.77
N SER A 90 27.57 -8.18 29.34
CA SER A 90 28.06 -9.55 29.47
C SER A 90 27.10 -10.46 30.25
N ALA A 91 26.31 -9.89 31.18
CA ALA A 91 25.28 -10.61 31.92
C ALA A 91 24.09 -11.04 31.05
N ASP A 92 23.65 -10.19 30.12
CA ASP A 92 22.53 -10.50 29.22
C ASP A 92 22.86 -11.65 28.25
N LEU A 93 24.13 -11.81 27.88
CA LEU A 93 24.60 -12.90 27.03
C LEU A 93 24.62 -14.27 27.73
N THR A 94 24.39 -14.33 29.02
CA THR A 94 24.27 -15.58 29.78
C THR A 94 22.84 -16.14 29.84
N LEU A 95 21.87 -15.39 29.32
CA LEU A 95 20.45 -15.81 29.26
C LEU A 95 20.25 -16.98 28.30
N SER A 96 19.17 -17.72 28.51
CA SER A 96 18.69 -18.67 27.51
C SER A 96 18.20 -17.97 26.25
N LEU A 97 18.12 -18.67 25.11
CA LEU A 97 17.61 -18.08 23.87
C LEU A 97 16.15 -17.61 24.03
N ASP A 98 15.36 -18.37 24.76
CA ASP A 98 13.93 -18.07 24.97
C ASP A 98 13.78 -16.80 25.84
N ASP A 99 14.50 -16.69 26.96
CA ASP A 99 14.49 -15.50 27.81
C ASP A 99 15.02 -14.27 27.06
N PHE A 100 16.05 -14.44 26.23
CA PHE A 100 16.60 -13.36 25.39
C PHE A 100 15.61 -12.92 24.34
N SER A 101 14.92 -13.87 23.69
CA SER A 101 13.88 -13.58 22.70
C SER A 101 12.75 -12.76 23.33
N GLU A 102 12.19 -13.22 24.43
CA GLU A 102 11.05 -12.56 25.09
C GLU A 102 11.40 -11.16 25.62
N ARG A 103 12.55 -11.01 26.25
CA ARG A 103 12.96 -9.76 26.93
C ARG A 103 13.51 -8.69 26.02
N VAL A 104 14.21 -9.10 24.94
CA VAL A 104 14.98 -8.19 24.10
C VAL A 104 14.50 -8.19 22.64
N LEU A 105 14.40 -9.37 22.02
CA LEU A 105 14.10 -9.42 20.59
C LEU A 105 12.63 -9.07 20.29
N GLU A 106 11.67 -9.61 21.03
CA GLU A 106 10.25 -9.33 20.75
C GLU A 106 9.88 -7.86 20.82
N PRO A 107 10.26 -7.07 21.84
CA PRO A 107 9.99 -5.64 21.87
C PRO A 107 10.69 -4.89 20.71
N ALA A 108 11.96 -5.21 20.45
CA ALA A 108 12.74 -4.59 19.39
C ALA A 108 12.14 -4.85 18.00
N MET A 109 11.79 -6.11 17.73
CA MET A 109 11.18 -6.52 16.45
C MET A 109 9.76 -5.97 16.29
N SER A 110 9.01 -5.83 17.37
CA SER A 110 7.67 -5.22 17.34
C SER A 110 7.74 -3.76 16.87
N VAL A 111 8.70 -2.99 17.38
CA VAL A 111 8.90 -1.58 16.97
C VAL A 111 9.38 -1.51 15.52
N LEU A 112 10.31 -2.37 15.11
CA LEU A 112 10.80 -2.40 13.73
C LEU A 112 9.68 -2.79 12.75
N ALA A 113 8.89 -3.82 13.06
CA ALA A 113 7.74 -4.24 12.28
C ALA A 113 6.72 -3.12 12.11
N ALA A 114 6.35 -2.44 13.21
CA ALA A 114 5.40 -1.33 13.16
C ALA A 114 5.88 -0.20 12.23
N ASN A 115 7.17 0.11 12.24
CA ASN A 115 7.74 1.12 11.35
C ASN A 115 7.76 0.69 9.87
N ILE A 116 8.08 -0.57 9.58
CA ILE A 116 8.05 -1.13 8.22
C ILE A 116 6.60 -1.16 7.69
N GLU A 117 5.67 -1.62 8.52
CA GLU A 117 4.24 -1.64 8.20
C GLU A 117 3.69 -0.24 7.90
N ALA A 118 3.98 0.74 8.76
CA ALA A 118 3.53 2.12 8.57
C ALA A 118 4.03 2.72 7.25
N ASP A 119 5.29 2.47 6.90
CA ASP A 119 5.85 2.91 5.62
C ASP A 119 5.13 2.23 4.43
N ALA A 120 4.97 0.90 4.48
CA ALA A 120 4.30 0.16 3.42
C ALA A 120 2.82 0.55 3.27
N MET A 121 2.13 0.79 4.39
CA MET A 121 0.73 1.22 4.38
C MET A 121 0.54 2.59 3.74
N SER A 122 1.59 3.43 3.67
CA SER A 122 1.53 4.72 2.95
C SER A 122 1.14 4.57 1.47
N MET A 123 1.29 3.37 0.88
CA MET A 123 0.85 3.07 -0.49
C MET A 123 -0.66 3.24 -0.71
N TYR A 124 -1.48 3.34 0.36
CA TYR A 124 -2.89 3.67 0.20
C TYR A 124 -3.10 4.98 -0.58
N GLN A 125 -2.15 5.92 -0.49
CA GLN A 125 -2.20 7.21 -1.17
C GLN A 125 -2.16 7.10 -2.70
N ASP A 126 -1.70 5.97 -3.24
CA ASP A 126 -1.64 5.73 -4.69
C ASP A 126 -2.92 5.05 -5.22
N VAL A 127 -3.83 4.62 -4.34
CA VAL A 127 -5.07 3.94 -4.72
C VAL A 127 -6.14 4.96 -5.05
N TYR A 128 -6.65 4.94 -6.29
CA TYR A 128 -7.66 5.88 -6.76
C TYR A 128 -9.11 5.40 -6.57
N ASN A 129 -9.35 4.09 -6.37
CA ASN A 129 -10.67 3.59 -6.06
C ASN A 129 -11.01 3.89 -4.59
N GLN A 130 -12.18 4.46 -4.33
CA GLN A 130 -12.63 4.76 -2.98
C GLN A 130 -14.13 4.58 -2.84
N VAL A 131 -14.55 3.95 -1.76
CA VAL A 131 -15.91 4.03 -1.22
C VAL A 131 -15.90 5.15 -0.19
N SER A 132 -16.60 6.23 -0.51
CA SER A 132 -16.63 7.44 0.33
C SER A 132 -17.85 7.41 1.24
N ASN A 133 -17.60 7.28 2.53
CA ASN A 133 -18.59 7.33 3.59
C ASN A 133 -18.14 8.27 4.71
N HIS A 134 -17.53 9.39 4.30
CA HIS A 134 -16.88 10.34 5.20
C HIS A 134 -17.82 10.79 6.32
N ALA A 135 -17.29 10.85 7.54
CA ALA A 135 -17.99 11.20 8.76
C ALA A 135 -19.13 10.24 9.20
N LEU A 136 -19.29 9.11 8.54
CA LEU A 136 -20.24 8.07 8.90
C LEU A 136 -19.54 6.78 9.31
N PRO A 137 -20.19 5.92 10.12
CA PRO A 137 -19.66 4.62 10.49
C PRO A 137 -19.41 3.72 9.27
N ALA A 138 -18.43 2.83 9.38
CA ALA A 138 -18.23 1.79 8.39
C ALA A 138 -19.46 0.86 8.31
N THR A 139 -19.85 0.51 7.09
CA THR A 139 -21.02 -0.35 6.85
C THR A 139 -20.65 -1.58 6.03
N PHE A 140 -21.36 -2.67 6.23
CA PHE A 140 -21.18 -3.86 5.40
C PHE A 140 -21.49 -3.61 3.91
N ALA A 141 -22.45 -2.72 3.63
CA ALA A 141 -22.75 -2.27 2.27
C ALA A 141 -21.53 -1.56 1.64
N GLY A 142 -20.74 -0.79 2.44
CA GLY A 142 -19.48 -0.19 2.00
C GLY A 142 -18.46 -1.25 1.59
N VAL A 143 -18.31 -2.30 2.37
CA VAL A 143 -17.43 -3.44 2.05
C VAL A 143 -17.87 -4.16 0.78
N LEU A 144 -19.17 -4.39 0.60
CA LEU A 144 -19.72 -4.98 -0.64
C LEU A 144 -19.48 -4.06 -1.85
N SER A 145 -19.55 -2.74 -1.66
CA SER A 145 -19.25 -1.76 -2.70
C SER A 145 -17.76 -1.78 -3.09
N ALA A 146 -16.85 -1.93 -2.12
CA ALA A 146 -15.44 -2.15 -2.40
C ALA A 146 -15.20 -3.46 -3.16
N ARG A 147 -15.88 -4.55 -2.76
CA ARG A 147 -15.85 -5.81 -3.52
C ARG A 147 -16.31 -5.62 -4.95
N LYS A 148 -17.42 -4.89 -5.16
CA LYS A 148 -17.92 -4.59 -6.50
C LYS A 148 -16.84 -3.87 -7.33
N MET A 149 -16.21 -2.83 -6.78
CA MET A 149 -15.13 -2.12 -7.47
C MET A 149 -13.97 -3.02 -7.87
N LEU A 150 -13.56 -3.96 -7.00
CA LEU A 150 -12.51 -4.92 -7.32
C LEU A 150 -12.93 -5.89 -8.42
N VAL A 151 -14.18 -6.36 -8.43
CA VAL A 151 -14.72 -7.23 -9.47
C VAL A 151 -14.82 -6.49 -10.80
N ASP A 152 -15.31 -5.27 -10.80
CA ASP A 152 -15.43 -4.40 -11.99
C ASP A 152 -14.04 -4.13 -12.62
N ASN A 153 -12.97 -4.13 -11.82
CA ASN A 153 -11.57 -4.02 -12.28
C ASN A 153 -10.89 -5.38 -12.52
N LEU A 154 -11.66 -6.47 -12.61
CA LEU A 154 -11.19 -7.82 -12.89
C LEU A 154 -10.15 -8.36 -11.91
N ALA A 155 -10.22 -7.94 -10.64
CA ALA A 155 -9.37 -8.50 -9.61
C ALA A 155 -9.67 -9.99 -9.43
N PRO A 156 -8.65 -10.88 -9.30
CA PRO A 156 -8.85 -12.28 -8.97
C PRO A 156 -9.68 -12.45 -7.69
N LEU A 157 -10.50 -13.50 -7.62
CA LEU A 157 -11.35 -13.77 -6.46
C LEU A 157 -10.57 -14.36 -5.27
N THR A 158 -9.34 -14.76 -5.51
CA THR A 158 -8.43 -15.34 -4.51
C THR A 158 -7.54 -14.29 -3.87
N SER A 159 -7.10 -14.54 -2.66
CA SER A 159 -6.13 -13.71 -1.93
C SER A 159 -6.55 -12.24 -1.85
N ARG A 160 -7.82 -12.01 -1.51
CA ARG A 160 -8.37 -10.68 -1.22
C ARG A 160 -8.39 -10.46 0.28
N THR A 161 -7.82 -9.37 0.70
CA THR A 161 -7.76 -8.95 2.10
C THR A 161 -8.50 -7.64 2.28
N CYS A 162 -9.22 -7.51 3.39
CA CYS A 162 -9.75 -6.25 3.87
C CYS A 162 -9.07 -5.92 5.20
N ASN A 163 -8.14 -4.97 5.17
CA ASN A 163 -7.39 -4.55 6.33
C ASN A 163 -8.04 -3.29 6.90
N LEU A 164 -8.63 -3.43 8.07
CA LEU A 164 -9.45 -2.41 8.72
C LEU A 164 -8.63 -1.62 9.75
N ASN A 165 -8.95 -0.35 9.88
CA ASN A 165 -8.59 0.39 11.09
C ASN A 165 -9.47 -0.07 12.28
N THR A 166 -9.05 0.24 13.48
CA THR A 166 -9.74 -0.22 14.71
C THR A 166 -11.17 0.31 14.83
N GLN A 167 -11.43 1.54 14.40
CA GLN A 167 -12.77 2.12 14.44
C GLN A 167 -13.72 1.46 13.44
N ASP A 168 -13.25 1.23 12.22
CA ASP A 168 -14.05 0.55 11.19
C ASP A 168 -14.37 -0.90 11.59
N ASN A 169 -13.44 -1.58 12.27
CA ASN A 169 -13.69 -2.93 12.80
C ASN A 169 -14.81 -2.92 13.84
N VAL A 170 -14.80 -1.98 14.79
CA VAL A 170 -15.86 -1.82 15.77
C VAL A 170 -17.22 -1.57 15.09
N ASP A 171 -17.25 -0.64 14.14
CA ASP A 171 -18.49 -0.28 13.41
C ASP A 171 -19.06 -1.48 12.64
N LEU A 172 -18.19 -2.27 11.98
CA LEU A 172 -18.62 -3.44 11.21
C LEU A 172 -19.08 -4.59 12.11
N VAL A 173 -18.40 -4.86 13.22
CA VAL A 173 -18.82 -5.89 14.19
C VAL A 173 -20.19 -5.51 14.77
N ASP A 174 -20.41 -4.25 15.12
CA ASP A 174 -21.73 -3.77 15.58
C ASP A 174 -22.82 -3.91 14.53
N ALA A 175 -22.50 -3.56 13.26
CA ALA A 175 -23.45 -3.69 12.15
C ALA A 175 -23.83 -5.13 11.83
N LEU A 176 -22.93 -6.09 12.09
CA LEU A 176 -23.12 -7.52 11.76
C LEU A 176 -23.71 -8.34 12.89
N LYS A 177 -23.85 -7.82 14.09
CA LYS A 177 -24.30 -8.56 15.30
C LYS A 177 -25.62 -9.32 15.17
N GLY A 178 -26.46 -8.96 14.20
CA GLY A 178 -27.77 -9.60 13.97
C GLY A 178 -27.87 -10.48 12.72
N LEU A 179 -26.83 -10.58 11.90
CA LEU A 179 -26.93 -11.15 10.54
C LEU A 179 -26.38 -12.58 10.40
N PHE A 180 -25.56 -13.06 11.34
CA PHE A 180 -24.92 -14.37 11.24
C PHE A 180 -25.63 -15.43 12.08
N ASN A 181 -26.05 -16.53 11.40
CA ASN A 181 -26.68 -17.68 12.05
C ASN A 181 -25.68 -18.83 12.40
N ASP A 182 -24.39 -18.72 12.05
CA ASP A 182 -23.41 -19.72 12.42
C ASP A 182 -22.87 -19.50 13.83
N LYS A 183 -23.24 -20.40 14.75
CA LYS A 183 -22.92 -20.29 16.18
C LYS A 183 -21.41 -20.22 16.48
N SER A 184 -20.58 -20.87 15.66
CA SER A 184 -19.12 -20.92 15.89
C SER A 184 -18.45 -19.60 15.50
N THR A 185 -18.80 -19.04 14.35
CA THR A 185 -18.26 -17.78 13.85
C THR A 185 -18.76 -16.60 14.67
N ILE A 186 -20.05 -16.58 15.04
CA ILE A 186 -20.64 -15.55 15.92
C ILE A 186 -19.96 -15.56 17.31
N ALA A 187 -19.69 -16.73 17.86
CA ALA A 187 -19.05 -16.84 19.15
C ALA A 187 -17.62 -16.27 19.17
N ARG A 188 -16.86 -16.44 18.09
CA ARG A 188 -15.52 -15.84 17.93
C ARG A 188 -15.60 -14.33 17.67
N GLN A 189 -16.52 -13.91 16.79
CA GLN A 189 -16.74 -12.50 16.51
C GLN A 189 -17.11 -11.71 17.76
N ASN A 190 -18.04 -12.22 18.58
CA ASN A 190 -18.48 -11.55 19.83
C ASN A 190 -17.43 -11.60 20.94
N ARG A 191 -16.58 -12.63 20.97
CA ARG A 191 -15.55 -12.78 22.02
C ARG A 191 -14.23 -12.11 21.67
N GLU A 192 -13.83 -12.12 20.39
CA GLU A 192 -12.49 -11.77 19.92
C GLU A 192 -12.50 -10.62 18.91
N GLY A 193 -13.68 -10.13 18.47
CA GLY A 193 -13.80 -9.12 17.40
C GLY A 193 -13.32 -9.64 16.01
N PHE A 194 -13.13 -10.95 15.87
CA PHE A 194 -12.58 -11.57 14.69
C PHE A 194 -13.66 -11.82 13.65
N MET A 195 -13.58 -11.15 12.49
CA MET A 195 -14.57 -11.29 11.41
C MET A 195 -14.35 -12.50 10.51
N GLY A 196 -13.14 -13.08 10.49
CA GLY A 196 -12.80 -14.21 9.64
C GLY A 196 -12.87 -13.89 8.16
N ARG A 197 -13.34 -14.87 7.36
CA ARG A 197 -13.55 -14.70 5.92
C ARG A 197 -15.02 -14.50 5.62
N THR A 198 -15.38 -13.31 5.17
CA THR A 198 -16.75 -12.98 4.74
C THR A 198 -16.73 -12.03 3.54
N ALA A 199 -17.83 -11.90 2.82
CA ALA A 199 -17.94 -11.06 1.62
C ALA A 199 -16.81 -11.30 0.57
N GLY A 200 -16.11 -12.43 0.62
CA GLY A 200 -14.98 -12.74 -0.27
C GLY A 200 -13.65 -12.11 0.11
N PHE A 201 -13.53 -11.57 1.33
CA PHE A 201 -12.31 -11.03 1.91
C PHE A 201 -11.89 -11.81 3.15
N ASP A 202 -10.60 -11.88 3.38
CA ASP A 202 -10.00 -12.21 4.67
C ASP A 202 -9.84 -10.90 5.45
N PHE A 203 -10.53 -10.76 6.59
CA PHE A 203 -10.51 -9.54 7.38
C PHE A 203 -9.35 -9.54 8.36
N MET A 204 -8.65 -8.41 8.42
CA MET A 204 -7.57 -8.15 9.36
C MET A 204 -7.77 -6.77 9.97
N GLU A 205 -7.37 -6.62 11.22
CA GLU A 205 -7.35 -5.34 11.94
C GLU A 205 -5.92 -4.87 12.12
N ASN A 206 -5.69 -3.57 11.90
CA ASN A 206 -4.38 -2.97 12.10
C ASN A 206 -4.51 -1.58 12.72
N THR A 207 -3.78 -1.37 13.81
CA THR A 207 -3.77 -0.10 14.55
C THR A 207 -2.94 1.00 13.87
N LEU A 208 -2.17 0.65 12.85
CA LEU A 208 -1.22 1.56 12.19
C LEU A 208 -1.83 2.33 11.01
N TRP A 209 -3.11 2.09 10.68
CA TRP A 209 -3.76 2.84 9.61
C TRP A 209 -3.77 4.34 9.92
N PRO A 210 -3.17 5.18 9.05
CA PRO A 210 -3.21 6.61 9.24
C PRO A 210 -4.60 7.17 8.91
N SER A 211 -4.96 8.28 9.52
CA SER A 211 -6.05 9.11 9.03
C SER A 211 -5.58 9.94 7.83
N HIS A 212 -6.45 10.12 6.83
CA HIS A 212 -6.19 10.99 5.69
C HIS A 212 -6.87 12.34 5.90
N THR A 213 -6.10 13.42 5.82
CA THR A 213 -6.65 14.78 5.87
C THR A 213 -6.73 15.35 4.47
N VAL A 214 -7.93 15.61 4.01
CA VAL A 214 -8.20 16.20 2.68
C VAL A 214 -7.61 17.61 2.58
N GLY A 215 -7.10 18.00 1.41
CA GLY A 215 -6.64 19.36 1.15
C GLY A 215 -7.74 20.41 1.39
N SER A 216 -7.38 21.69 1.38
CA SER A 216 -8.32 22.79 1.68
C SER A 216 -9.47 22.90 0.67
N LYS A 217 -9.26 22.47 -0.57
CA LYS A 217 -10.17 22.50 -1.73
C LYS A 217 -10.62 23.90 -2.18
N GLY A 218 -10.27 24.95 -1.57
CA GLY A 218 -10.84 26.27 -1.80
C GLY A 218 -11.13 26.61 -3.28
N GLY A 219 -12.25 27.30 -3.54
CA GLY A 219 -12.67 27.70 -4.88
C GLY A 219 -13.72 26.77 -5.53
N SER A 220 -13.87 26.89 -6.85
CA SER A 220 -14.73 26.03 -7.69
C SER A 220 -13.87 25.48 -8.84
N PRO A 221 -13.10 24.42 -8.62
CA PRO A 221 -12.10 23.96 -9.57
C PRO A 221 -12.69 23.44 -10.87
N LEU A 222 -12.08 23.83 -11.97
CA LEU A 222 -12.45 23.46 -13.33
C LEU A 222 -11.23 22.92 -14.09
N VAL A 223 -11.49 22.17 -15.14
CA VAL A 223 -10.47 21.75 -16.11
C VAL A 223 -10.11 22.95 -16.97
N ASN A 224 -8.84 23.28 -17.07
CA ASN A 224 -8.34 24.39 -17.88
C ASN A 224 -7.77 23.86 -19.19
N GLY A 225 -8.57 23.93 -20.24
CA GLY A 225 -8.27 23.42 -21.59
C GLY A 225 -8.81 22.01 -21.85
N ALA A 226 -9.46 21.86 -23.00
CA ALA A 226 -10.07 20.59 -23.43
C ALA A 226 -9.03 19.56 -23.90
N GLY A 227 -9.39 18.28 -23.85
CA GLY A 227 -8.65 17.19 -24.50
C GLY A 227 -7.35 16.80 -23.81
N GLN A 228 -7.17 17.11 -22.55
CA GLN A 228 -5.97 16.77 -21.77
C GLN A 228 -5.81 15.24 -21.65
N THR A 229 -4.56 14.77 -21.74
CA THR A 229 -4.17 13.36 -21.68
C THR A 229 -2.94 13.16 -20.82
N GLY A 230 -2.69 11.91 -20.39
CA GLY A 230 -1.51 11.56 -19.62
C GLY A 230 -1.72 11.67 -18.10
N SER A 231 -0.64 11.81 -17.37
CA SER A 231 -0.63 11.79 -15.89
C SER A 231 -0.63 13.18 -15.26
N THR A 232 -0.88 14.22 -16.03
CA THR A 232 -0.98 15.61 -15.56
C THR A 232 -2.30 16.22 -16.00
N LEU A 233 -2.90 17.02 -15.12
CA LEU A 233 -4.14 17.74 -15.38
C LEU A 233 -3.94 19.21 -15.02
N VAL A 234 -4.13 20.11 -15.98
CA VAL A 234 -4.12 21.57 -15.76
C VAL A 234 -5.52 22.01 -15.36
N THR A 235 -5.61 22.77 -14.29
CA THR A 235 -6.86 23.18 -13.67
C THR A 235 -6.83 24.64 -13.26
N ASP A 236 -7.99 25.24 -13.09
CA ASP A 236 -8.16 26.59 -12.56
C ASP A 236 -9.35 26.69 -11.60
N GLY A 237 -9.72 27.89 -11.22
CA GLY A 237 -10.85 28.13 -10.30
C GLY A 237 -10.59 27.77 -8.85
N TRP A 238 -9.34 27.48 -8.47
CA TRP A 238 -8.94 27.27 -7.08
C TRP A 238 -8.81 28.61 -6.32
N SER A 239 -8.82 28.53 -4.99
CA SER A 239 -8.38 29.68 -4.17
C SER A 239 -6.94 30.03 -4.48
N ASN A 240 -6.65 31.35 -4.60
CA ASN A 240 -5.33 31.85 -5.00
C ASN A 240 -4.25 31.53 -3.95
N SER A 241 -3.04 31.17 -4.42
CA SER A 241 -1.85 30.97 -3.59
C SER A 241 -2.09 30.06 -2.36
N SER A 242 -2.83 29.00 -2.56
CA SER A 242 -3.29 28.09 -1.49
C SER A 242 -2.88 26.66 -1.78
N ASN A 243 -2.57 25.88 -0.73
CA ASN A 243 -2.39 24.44 -0.84
C ASN A 243 -3.77 23.78 -0.91
N VAL A 244 -4.24 23.50 -2.13
CA VAL A 244 -5.62 23.10 -2.42
C VAL A 244 -5.85 21.62 -2.31
N LEU A 245 -4.85 20.78 -2.65
CA LEU A 245 -4.93 19.33 -2.59
C LEU A 245 -3.70 18.73 -1.91
N LYS A 246 -3.88 17.60 -1.26
CA LYS A 246 -2.80 16.79 -0.69
C LYS A 246 -2.61 15.50 -1.50
N ARG A 247 -1.43 14.92 -1.40
CA ARG A 247 -1.19 13.57 -1.93
C ARG A 247 -2.20 12.59 -1.35
N GLY A 248 -2.80 11.79 -2.22
CA GLY A 248 -3.83 10.84 -1.83
C GLY A 248 -5.26 11.39 -1.86
N ASP A 249 -5.48 12.69 -2.12
CA ASP A 249 -6.82 13.20 -2.37
C ASP A 249 -7.39 12.58 -3.64
N ILE A 250 -8.68 12.25 -3.60
CA ILE A 250 -9.39 11.67 -4.74
C ILE A 250 -10.41 12.67 -5.27
N PHE A 251 -10.48 12.75 -6.59
CA PHE A 251 -11.47 13.58 -7.27
C PHE A 251 -12.04 12.90 -8.52
N THR A 252 -13.11 13.45 -9.01
CA THR A 252 -13.75 13.08 -10.28
C THR A 252 -13.86 14.33 -11.16
N ILE A 253 -13.95 14.10 -12.47
CA ILE A 253 -14.19 15.15 -13.48
C ILE A 253 -15.55 14.89 -14.10
N ALA A 254 -16.36 15.93 -14.27
CA ALA A 254 -17.68 15.82 -14.89
C ALA A 254 -17.57 15.26 -16.33
N ASP A 255 -18.49 14.36 -16.68
CA ASP A 255 -18.59 13.68 -17.98
C ASP A 255 -17.40 12.77 -18.35
N VAL A 256 -16.51 12.48 -17.40
CA VAL A 256 -15.40 11.53 -17.58
C VAL A 256 -15.74 10.24 -16.83
N PHE A 257 -16.08 9.17 -17.58
CA PHE A 257 -16.53 7.92 -17.00
C PHE A 257 -15.46 6.83 -17.12
N ARG A 258 -15.50 5.91 -16.18
CA ARG A 258 -14.69 4.69 -16.18
C ARG A 258 -15.09 3.81 -17.35
N VAL A 259 -14.11 3.11 -17.93
CA VAL A 259 -14.34 2.07 -18.95
C VAL A 259 -14.08 0.69 -18.37
N HIS A 260 -14.78 -0.30 -18.91
CA HIS A 260 -14.48 -1.70 -18.59
C HIS A 260 -13.09 -2.09 -19.09
N PRO A 261 -12.22 -2.75 -18.29
CA PRO A 261 -10.83 -2.98 -18.63
C PRO A 261 -10.59 -3.72 -19.95
N GLU A 262 -11.47 -4.68 -20.31
CA GLU A 262 -11.32 -5.48 -21.53
C GLU A 262 -12.14 -4.93 -22.70
N THR A 263 -13.43 -4.63 -22.49
CA THR A 263 -14.34 -4.22 -23.58
C THR A 263 -14.22 -2.75 -23.95
N LYS A 264 -13.58 -1.94 -23.08
CA LYS A 264 -13.44 -0.48 -23.23
C LYS A 264 -14.75 0.30 -23.36
N GLN A 265 -15.88 -0.35 -23.05
CA GLN A 265 -17.18 0.32 -22.98
C GLN A 265 -17.31 1.13 -21.70
N SER A 266 -18.00 2.28 -21.80
CA SER A 266 -18.28 3.09 -20.62
C SER A 266 -19.15 2.33 -19.61
N THR A 267 -18.77 2.37 -18.34
CA THR A 267 -19.55 1.77 -17.25
C THR A 267 -20.63 2.72 -16.71
N GLY A 268 -20.66 3.98 -17.15
CA GLY A 268 -21.55 5.02 -16.62
C GLY A 268 -21.16 5.51 -15.22
N GLN A 269 -20.09 4.98 -14.62
CA GLN A 269 -19.59 5.43 -13.33
C GLN A 269 -18.46 6.47 -13.53
N PRO A 270 -18.45 7.58 -12.77
CA PRO A 270 -17.35 8.55 -12.85
C PRO A 270 -15.99 7.89 -12.62
N GLN A 271 -15.01 8.28 -13.44
CA GLN A 271 -13.62 7.86 -13.19
C GLN A 271 -13.07 8.66 -12.01
N THR A 272 -12.53 7.94 -11.05
CA THR A 272 -11.83 8.52 -9.90
C THR A 272 -10.34 8.65 -10.19
N PHE A 273 -9.76 9.77 -9.82
CA PHE A 273 -8.33 10.07 -9.94
C PHE A 273 -7.76 10.37 -8.56
N VAL A 274 -6.55 9.92 -8.30
CA VAL A 274 -5.82 10.25 -7.08
C VAL A 274 -4.69 11.20 -7.37
N VAL A 275 -4.48 12.16 -6.48
CA VAL A 275 -3.36 13.11 -6.51
C VAL A 275 -2.08 12.40 -6.05
N THR A 276 -1.05 12.41 -6.90
CA THR A 276 0.23 11.74 -6.61
C THR A 276 1.38 12.70 -6.26
N ASP A 277 1.13 14.01 -6.30
CA ASP A 277 2.13 15.03 -5.93
C ASP A 277 2.58 14.88 -4.48
N VAL A 278 3.87 14.61 -4.26
CA VAL A 278 4.43 14.31 -2.93
C VAL A 278 4.28 15.46 -1.94
N GLY A 279 4.40 16.71 -2.41
CA GLY A 279 4.23 17.92 -1.60
C GLY A 279 2.79 18.45 -1.53
N GLY A 280 1.84 17.76 -2.17
CA GLY A 280 0.51 18.31 -2.44
C GLY A 280 0.52 19.33 -3.58
N VAL A 281 -0.64 19.90 -3.88
CA VAL A 281 -0.85 20.83 -5.01
C VAL A 281 -1.14 22.22 -4.47
N THR A 282 -0.32 23.19 -4.88
CA THR A 282 -0.50 24.61 -4.56
C THR A 282 -0.92 25.38 -5.81
N SER A 283 -2.00 26.15 -5.70
CA SER A 283 -2.44 27.06 -6.76
C SER A 283 -1.57 28.31 -6.84
N ASN A 284 -1.46 28.86 -8.03
CA ASN A 284 -0.78 30.13 -8.25
C ASN A 284 -1.66 31.33 -7.85
N GLY A 285 -1.14 32.55 -8.03
CA GLY A 285 -1.85 33.82 -7.72
C GLY A 285 -3.11 34.08 -8.56
N SER A 286 -3.36 33.27 -9.61
CA SER A 286 -4.55 33.32 -10.46
C SER A 286 -5.50 32.11 -10.23
N GLY A 287 -5.25 31.29 -9.20
CA GLY A 287 -6.06 30.12 -8.90
C GLY A 287 -5.86 28.96 -9.88
N GLN A 288 -4.74 28.93 -10.61
CA GLN A 288 -4.42 27.80 -11.49
C GLN A 288 -3.50 26.80 -10.78
N ALA A 289 -3.66 25.52 -11.09
CA ALA A 289 -2.81 24.46 -10.58
C ALA A 289 -2.65 23.33 -11.62
N THR A 290 -1.47 22.72 -11.65
CA THR A 290 -1.23 21.48 -12.39
C THR A 290 -1.15 20.36 -11.39
N ILE A 291 -1.95 19.31 -11.61
CA ILE A 291 -2.10 18.16 -10.72
C ILE A 291 -1.47 16.94 -11.38
N THR A 292 -0.60 16.22 -10.68
CA THR A 292 -0.14 14.91 -11.12
C THR A 292 -1.11 13.84 -10.63
N ILE A 293 -1.59 12.99 -11.53
CA ILE A 293 -2.72 12.09 -11.28
C ILE A 293 -2.41 10.62 -11.60
N SER A 294 -3.12 9.74 -10.94
CA SER A 294 -3.23 8.32 -11.29
C SER A 294 -4.72 7.90 -11.22
N PRO A 295 -5.23 7.09 -12.19
CA PRO A 295 -4.58 6.61 -13.41
C PRO A 295 -4.35 7.73 -14.43
N PRO A 296 -3.49 7.53 -15.44
CA PRO A 296 -3.35 8.49 -16.52
C PRO A 296 -4.64 8.59 -17.33
N ILE A 297 -4.93 9.77 -17.87
CA ILE A 297 -6.06 10.01 -18.77
C ILE A 297 -5.68 9.49 -20.15
N VAL A 298 -6.29 8.40 -20.58
CA VAL A 298 -6.13 7.80 -21.91
C VAL A 298 -7.52 7.65 -22.53
N GLY A 299 -7.79 8.46 -23.54
CA GLY A 299 -9.06 8.43 -24.29
C GLY A 299 -9.06 7.37 -25.40
N PRO A 300 -10.22 7.20 -26.09
CA PRO A 300 -10.40 6.15 -27.08
C PRO A 300 -9.51 6.29 -28.34
N ALA A 301 -9.12 7.51 -28.69
CA ALA A 301 -8.32 7.78 -29.91
C ALA A 301 -6.80 7.62 -29.71
N GLY A 302 -6.29 7.71 -28.47
CA GLY A 302 -4.84 7.72 -28.22
C GLY A 302 -4.21 6.33 -28.21
N SER A 303 -4.69 5.48 -27.33
CA SER A 303 -4.23 4.08 -27.19
C SER A 303 -5.42 3.22 -26.75
N PRO A 304 -6.19 2.69 -27.70
CA PRO A 304 -7.42 1.95 -27.39
C PRO A 304 -7.19 0.78 -26.41
N ALA A 305 -6.06 0.11 -26.51
CA ALA A 305 -5.70 -0.99 -25.59
C ALA A 305 -5.59 -0.50 -24.14
N ASN A 306 -4.98 0.67 -23.92
CA ASN A 306 -4.70 1.23 -22.60
C ASN A 306 -5.73 2.29 -22.17
N GLN A 307 -6.88 2.37 -22.83
CA GLN A 307 -7.93 3.33 -22.55
C GLN A 307 -8.38 3.24 -21.09
N THR A 308 -8.40 4.38 -20.39
CA THR A 308 -8.81 4.49 -18.99
C THR A 308 -10.12 5.25 -18.81
N VAL A 309 -10.48 6.12 -19.74
CA VAL A 309 -11.67 6.98 -19.69
C VAL A 309 -12.51 6.89 -20.97
N SER A 310 -13.81 7.06 -20.83
CA SER A 310 -14.78 7.00 -21.95
C SER A 310 -14.61 8.18 -22.92
N ALA A 311 -14.25 9.36 -22.38
CA ALA A 311 -14.03 10.59 -23.14
C ALA A 311 -12.95 11.41 -22.44
N LEU A 312 -12.23 12.22 -23.21
CA LEU A 312 -11.27 13.18 -22.66
C LEU A 312 -12.01 14.32 -21.95
N PRO A 313 -11.40 14.91 -20.90
CA PRO A 313 -11.99 16.07 -20.21
C PRO A 313 -12.26 17.22 -21.19
N GLY A 314 -13.46 17.77 -21.13
CA GLY A 314 -13.78 19.02 -21.80
C GLY A 314 -13.24 20.23 -21.01
N ASP A 315 -13.12 21.37 -21.71
CA ASP A 315 -12.79 22.64 -21.06
C ASP A 315 -13.90 23.07 -20.09
N ASN A 316 -13.51 23.72 -18.99
CA ASN A 316 -14.42 24.19 -17.93
C ASN A 316 -15.30 23.09 -17.29
N LYS A 317 -14.92 21.83 -17.37
CA LYS A 317 -15.62 20.75 -16.66
C LYS A 317 -15.27 20.78 -15.17
N SER A 318 -16.30 20.65 -14.33
CA SER A 318 -16.16 20.73 -12.88
C SER A 318 -15.37 19.55 -12.32
N ILE A 319 -14.51 19.85 -11.36
CA ILE A 319 -13.74 18.87 -10.59
C ILE A 319 -14.37 18.75 -9.20
N THR A 320 -14.77 17.53 -8.84
CA THR A 320 -15.34 17.23 -7.53
C THR A 320 -14.37 16.41 -6.71
N VAL A 321 -13.78 17.03 -5.67
CA VAL A 321 -12.87 16.35 -4.73
C VAL A 321 -13.70 15.65 -3.66
N LEU A 322 -13.43 14.37 -3.40
CA LEU A 322 -14.13 13.57 -2.41
C LEU A 322 -13.70 13.95 -0.97
N GLY A 323 -14.65 13.86 -0.03
CA GLY A 323 -14.43 14.23 1.37
C GLY A 323 -14.64 15.72 1.65
N THR A 324 -14.47 16.15 2.88
CA THR A 324 -14.62 17.56 3.31
C THR A 324 -13.24 18.21 3.45
N GLY A 325 -13.06 19.38 2.84
CA GLY A 325 -11.79 20.10 2.89
C GLY A 325 -11.30 20.36 4.32
N GLY A 326 -10.03 20.08 4.57
CA GLY A 326 -9.38 20.25 5.85
C GLY A 326 -9.74 19.24 6.92
N LEU A 327 -10.71 18.33 6.68
CA LEU A 327 -11.10 17.32 7.67
C LEU A 327 -10.34 16.01 7.45
N ALA A 328 -9.99 15.36 8.56
CA ALA A 328 -9.43 14.02 8.58
C ALA A 328 -10.53 12.97 8.60
N HIS A 329 -10.28 11.84 7.98
CA HIS A 329 -11.13 10.66 8.01
C HIS A 329 -10.29 9.38 8.13
N GLY A 330 -10.88 8.33 8.69
CA GLY A 330 -10.26 7.02 8.82
C GLY A 330 -10.10 6.35 7.45
N ILE A 331 -9.04 5.58 7.29
CA ILE A 331 -8.79 4.78 6.10
C ILE A 331 -8.73 3.31 6.49
N SER A 332 -9.42 2.49 5.72
CA SER A 332 -9.24 1.05 5.64
C SER A 332 -9.05 0.65 4.18
N LEU A 333 -8.46 -0.50 3.92
CA LEU A 333 -8.09 -0.89 2.56
C LEU A 333 -8.56 -2.31 2.23
N ALA A 334 -9.33 -2.44 1.17
CA ALA A 334 -9.68 -3.72 0.55
C ALA A 334 -8.84 -3.91 -0.71
N TYR A 335 -8.11 -5.01 -0.81
CA TYR A 335 -7.17 -5.23 -1.91
C TYR A 335 -6.97 -6.71 -2.23
N GLN A 336 -6.46 -6.96 -3.41
CA GLN A 336 -5.96 -8.27 -3.83
C GLN A 336 -4.42 -8.26 -3.73
N LYS A 337 -3.80 -9.41 -3.42
CA LYS A 337 -2.35 -9.58 -3.16
C LYS A 337 -1.46 -8.81 -4.14
N ASP A 338 -1.76 -8.85 -5.45
CA ASP A 338 -0.94 -8.28 -6.53
C ASP A 338 -1.13 -6.76 -6.74
N ALA A 339 -1.91 -6.10 -5.88
CA ALA A 339 -2.05 -4.64 -5.91
C ALA A 339 -0.75 -3.94 -5.50
N PHE A 340 -0.03 -4.55 -4.55
CA PHE A 340 1.15 -3.99 -3.93
C PHE A 340 2.31 -4.99 -3.94
N ALA A 341 3.54 -4.47 -3.97
CA ALA A 341 4.75 -5.26 -3.81
C ALA A 341 5.61 -4.71 -2.69
N PHE A 342 6.24 -5.63 -1.99
CA PHE A 342 7.27 -5.37 -1.00
C PHE A 342 8.46 -6.25 -1.33
N ALA A 343 9.67 -5.67 -1.31
CA ALA A 343 10.90 -6.41 -1.55
C ALA A 343 11.94 -6.02 -0.52
N THR A 344 12.76 -6.98 -0.12
CA THR A 344 13.95 -6.72 0.69
C THR A 344 15.19 -7.08 -0.10
N ALA A 345 16.30 -6.46 0.26
CA ALA A 345 17.61 -6.79 -0.31
C ALA A 345 18.62 -7.10 0.79
N ASP A 346 19.56 -7.94 0.43
CA ASP A 346 20.64 -8.35 1.33
C ASP A 346 21.61 -7.21 1.61
N LEU A 347 21.78 -6.88 2.88
CA LEU A 347 22.83 -5.97 3.31
C LEU A 347 24.20 -6.68 3.33
N MET A 348 25.24 -5.97 2.89
CA MET A 348 26.61 -6.47 2.91
C MET A 348 27.03 -6.81 4.33
N MET A 349 27.68 -7.98 4.50
CA MET A 349 28.25 -8.40 5.78
C MET A 349 29.57 -7.67 6.02
N PRO A 350 29.71 -6.90 7.12
CA PRO A 350 30.98 -6.25 7.45
C PRO A 350 32.03 -7.28 7.82
N ARG A 351 33.29 -6.98 7.46
CA ARG A 351 34.47 -7.80 7.86
C ARG A 351 35.10 -7.17 9.10
N GLY A 352 35.65 -8.02 9.98
CA GLY A 352 36.37 -7.53 11.17
C GLY A 352 35.47 -7.16 12.35
N VAL A 353 34.21 -7.58 12.35
CA VAL A 353 33.30 -7.48 13.50
C VAL A 353 33.36 -8.75 14.34
N ASP A 354 33.06 -8.63 15.63
CA ASP A 354 33.04 -9.75 16.57
C ASP A 354 31.99 -10.82 16.15
N TRP A 355 30.83 -10.37 15.69
CA TRP A 355 29.74 -11.26 15.43
C TRP A 355 28.76 -10.65 14.41
N ALA A 356 28.46 -11.38 13.35
CA ALA A 356 27.50 -10.95 12.35
C ALA A 356 26.76 -12.15 11.74
N SER A 357 25.50 -11.98 11.42
CA SER A 357 24.68 -12.96 10.71
C SER A 357 23.66 -12.28 9.81
N ARG A 358 23.31 -12.96 8.74
CA ARG A 358 22.25 -12.57 7.83
C ARG A 358 21.40 -13.80 7.53
N GLU A 359 20.09 -13.66 7.63
CA GLU A 359 19.14 -14.71 7.35
C GLU A 359 17.98 -14.14 6.51
N VAL A 360 17.39 -15.01 5.70
CA VAL A 360 16.22 -14.70 4.86
C VAL A 360 15.08 -15.66 5.25
N PHE A 361 13.90 -15.14 5.48
CA PHE A 361 12.70 -15.93 5.74
C PHE A 361 11.49 -15.28 5.06
N ASP A 362 10.81 -16.05 4.22
CA ASP A 362 9.59 -15.66 3.52
C ASP A 362 9.70 -14.29 2.79
N GLY A 363 10.80 -14.11 2.06
CA GLY A 363 11.06 -12.89 1.27
C GLY A 363 11.51 -11.67 2.08
N VAL A 364 11.79 -11.82 3.39
CA VAL A 364 12.35 -10.76 4.23
C VAL A 364 13.78 -11.11 4.63
N SER A 365 14.73 -10.26 4.28
CA SER A 365 16.14 -10.40 4.66
C SER A 365 16.47 -9.47 5.81
N MET A 366 17.12 -9.99 6.84
CA MET A 366 17.58 -9.23 8.01
C MET A 366 19.04 -9.54 8.31
N ARG A 367 19.76 -8.50 8.65
CA ARG A 367 21.15 -8.58 9.10
C ARG A 367 21.26 -8.18 10.56
N ILE A 368 22.03 -8.95 11.32
CA ILE A 368 22.48 -8.62 12.68
C ILE A 368 23.99 -8.41 12.66
N VAL A 369 24.47 -7.37 13.33
CA VAL A 369 25.89 -7.09 13.51
C VAL A 369 26.14 -6.68 14.94
N ARG A 370 27.15 -7.27 15.59
CA ARG A 370 27.60 -6.94 16.93
C ARG A 370 29.12 -6.73 16.94
N GLN A 371 29.55 -5.80 17.75
CA GLN A 371 30.96 -5.55 17.98
C GLN A 371 31.22 -5.19 19.44
N TYR A 372 32.33 -5.66 20.02
CA TYR A 372 32.74 -5.29 21.36
C TYR A 372 33.33 -3.87 21.38
N ASP A 373 32.84 -3.04 22.27
CA ASP A 373 33.38 -1.71 22.56
C ASP A 373 34.21 -1.80 23.85
N ILE A 374 35.53 -1.87 23.68
CA ILE A 374 36.48 -2.00 24.76
C ILE A 374 36.54 -0.79 25.70
N ASN A 375 36.13 0.39 25.24
CA ASN A 375 36.17 1.61 26.04
C ASN A 375 35.02 1.69 27.07
N ASN A 376 33.89 1.08 26.74
CA ASN A 376 32.68 1.18 27.53
C ASN A 376 32.21 -0.17 28.09
N ASP A 377 32.94 -1.27 27.87
CA ASP A 377 32.54 -2.65 28.20
C ASP A 377 31.09 -2.97 27.78
N LYS A 378 30.78 -2.69 26.51
CA LYS A 378 29.48 -2.89 25.92
C LYS A 378 29.57 -3.67 24.63
N PHE A 379 28.47 -4.36 24.30
CA PHE A 379 28.32 -5.06 23.03
C PHE A 379 27.20 -4.39 22.20
N PRO A 380 27.48 -3.25 21.53
CA PRO A 380 26.51 -2.65 20.62
C PRO A 380 26.15 -3.64 19.52
N CYS A 381 24.87 -3.82 19.33
CA CYS A 381 24.30 -4.70 18.32
C CYS A 381 23.26 -3.92 17.52
N ARG A 382 23.28 -4.09 16.21
CA ARG A 382 22.25 -3.51 15.33
C ARG A 382 21.59 -4.59 14.50
N LEU A 383 20.28 -4.47 14.39
CA LEU A 383 19.44 -5.29 13.52
C LEU A 383 18.93 -4.40 12.39
N ASP A 384 19.26 -4.73 11.15
CA ASP A 384 18.94 -3.94 9.97
C ASP A 384 18.10 -4.72 8.97
N VAL A 385 17.11 -4.06 8.39
CA VAL A 385 16.38 -4.50 7.20
C VAL A 385 16.49 -3.42 6.12
N LEU A 386 16.85 -3.83 4.91
CA LEU A 386 16.84 -2.97 3.72
C LEU A 386 15.65 -3.38 2.85
N TYR A 387 14.74 -2.46 2.58
CA TYR A 387 13.52 -2.76 1.88
C TYR A 387 13.07 -1.67 0.90
N GLY A 388 12.15 -2.03 0.06
CA GLY A 388 11.41 -1.15 -0.83
C GLY A 388 9.97 -1.63 -0.98
N PHE A 389 9.09 -0.72 -1.32
CA PHE A 389 7.68 -1.03 -1.56
C PHE A 389 7.15 -0.18 -2.71
N LYS A 390 6.17 -0.70 -3.42
CA LYS A 390 5.56 -0.02 -4.56
C LYS A 390 4.15 -0.50 -4.83
N THR A 391 3.26 0.43 -5.14
CA THR A 391 1.94 0.11 -5.69
C THR A 391 2.13 -0.31 -7.16
N LEU A 392 1.77 -1.57 -7.47
CA LEU A 392 1.91 -2.12 -8.81
C LEU A 392 0.64 -1.91 -9.64
N ARG A 393 -0.49 -2.31 -9.07
CA ARG A 393 -1.79 -2.33 -9.75
C ARG A 393 -2.85 -1.69 -8.85
N PRO A 394 -2.90 -0.34 -8.77
CA PRO A 394 -3.82 0.36 -7.88
C PRO A 394 -5.31 0.07 -8.17
N GLN A 395 -5.64 -0.38 -9.39
CA GLN A 395 -6.99 -0.84 -9.75
C GLN A 395 -7.45 -2.06 -8.96
N LEU A 396 -6.54 -2.87 -8.42
CA LEU A 396 -6.83 -4.07 -7.61
C LEU A 396 -6.98 -3.74 -6.12
N ALA A 397 -7.05 -2.48 -5.77
CA ALA A 397 -7.28 -2.00 -4.41
C ALA A 397 -8.41 -0.96 -4.37
N CYS A 398 -9.08 -0.85 -3.22
CA CYS A 398 -10.13 0.10 -2.97
C CYS A 398 -10.03 0.61 -1.53
N ARG A 399 -10.02 1.92 -1.35
CA ARG A 399 -10.07 2.55 -0.02
C ARG A 399 -11.50 2.58 0.50
N LEU A 400 -11.64 2.32 1.79
CA LEU A 400 -12.85 2.60 2.57
C LEU A 400 -12.53 3.85 3.40
N ALA A 401 -13.19 4.96 3.08
CA ALA A 401 -13.02 6.24 3.77
C ALA A 401 -14.24 6.50 4.64
N ASN A 402 -14.09 6.31 5.96
CA ASN A 402 -15.15 6.41 6.96
C ASN A 402 -14.83 7.51 7.98
N ARG A 403 -15.54 7.54 9.13
CA ARG A 403 -15.29 8.52 10.22
C ARG A 403 -13.93 8.34 10.92
#